data_f3b4d08c08ceea7bf824b564aa6cbfbe
#
_entry.id   f3b4d08c08ceea7bf824b564aa6cbfbe
#
_cell.length_a   1.000
_cell.length_b   1.000
_cell.length_c   1.000
_cell.angle_alpha   90.00
_cell.angle_beta   90.00
_cell.angle_gamma   90.00
#
_symmetry.space_group_name_H-M   'P 1'
#
loop_
_entity.id
_entity.type
_entity.pdbx_description
1 polymer ?
#
loop_
_entity_poly.entity_id
_entity_poly.type
_entity_poly.pdbx_seq_one_letter_code
_entity_poly.pdbx_strand_id
1 'polypeptide(L)'
;MDLMQTLREQAAAKPMRVAFPEGENETMMQAVAKIAAERLAECVLVGDGGKLKELADERGISLDGIEIVDVTDEEANAACCERYLSHPDCKFKPKGAARRMTRPLERALILQVLGDVDVMFAGIDNATGDIILAGQTIVGLADGVDTVSSC
;
A
#
# COMPACT_ATOMS: atom_id res chain seq x y z
N MET A 1 31.94 -0.32 -6.98
CA MET A 1 30.67 -0.97 -6.62
C MET A 1 29.53 -0.09 -7.10
N ASP A 2 28.60 -0.64 -7.85
CA ASP A 2 27.43 0.11 -8.33
C ASP A 2 26.47 0.33 -7.16
N LEU A 3 26.12 1.59 -6.90
CA LEU A 3 25.18 1.98 -5.83
C LEU A 3 23.84 1.21 -5.93
N MET A 4 23.31 1.07 -7.14
CA MET A 4 22.05 0.37 -7.37
C MET A 4 22.14 -1.11 -7.02
N GLN A 5 23.28 -1.74 -7.30
CA GLN A 5 23.51 -3.13 -6.92
C GLN A 5 23.56 -3.28 -5.40
N THR A 6 24.27 -2.40 -4.72
CA THR A 6 24.36 -2.40 -3.25
C THR A 6 22.98 -2.22 -2.60
N LEU A 7 22.16 -1.29 -3.12
CA LEU A 7 20.80 -1.07 -2.61
C LEU A 7 19.89 -2.30 -2.82
N ARG A 8 20.00 -2.96 -3.98
CA ARG A 8 19.24 -4.20 -4.24
C ARG A 8 19.65 -5.34 -3.31
N GLU A 9 20.94 -5.52 -3.08
CA GLU A 9 21.45 -6.53 -2.15
C GLU A 9 20.97 -6.27 -0.72
N GLN A 10 20.97 -5.02 -0.28
CA GLN A 10 20.44 -4.63 1.03
C GLN A 10 18.93 -4.87 1.14
N ALA A 11 18.16 -4.50 0.12
CA ALA A 11 16.72 -4.73 0.08
C ALA A 11 16.39 -6.23 0.11
N ALA A 12 17.09 -7.05 -0.68
CA ALA A 12 16.90 -8.50 -0.72
C ALA A 12 17.31 -9.21 0.58
N ALA A 13 18.30 -8.66 1.31
CA ALA A 13 18.75 -9.21 2.59
C ALA A 13 17.72 -9.01 3.71
N LYS A 14 16.90 -7.95 3.63
CA LYS A 14 15.84 -7.63 4.58
C LYS A 14 14.63 -7.06 3.84
N PRO A 15 13.85 -7.90 3.15
CA PRO A 15 12.71 -7.43 2.39
C PRO A 15 11.68 -6.78 3.32
N MET A 16 11.27 -5.57 2.96
CA MET A 16 10.19 -4.85 3.61
C MET A 16 8.86 -5.22 2.97
N ARG A 17 7.80 -5.20 3.76
CA ARG A 17 6.44 -5.43 3.27
C ARG A 17 5.85 -4.11 2.77
N VAL A 18 5.61 -4.01 1.46
CA VAL A 18 5.25 -2.76 0.78
C VAL A 18 3.86 -2.86 0.17
N ALA A 19 2.99 -1.90 0.52
CA ALA A 19 1.66 -1.77 -0.07
C ALA A 19 1.68 -0.83 -1.29
N PHE A 20 1.05 -1.27 -2.37
CA PHE A 20 0.92 -0.53 -3.62
C PHE A 20 -0.57 -0.33 -3.96
N PRO A 21 -1.15 0.86 -3.67
CA PRO A 21 -2.58 1.10 -3.86
C PRO A 21 -2.97 1.46 -5.30
N GLU A 22 -2.01 1.59 -6.21
CA GLU A 22 -2.22 1.96 -7.62
C GLU A 22 -1.99 0.77 -8.56
N GLY A 23 -2.31 -0.45 -8.10
CA GLY A 23 -2.08 -1.68 -8.85
C GLY A 23 -2.92 -1.83 -10.13
N GLU A 24 -4.02 -1.07 -10.26
CA GLU A 24 -4.81 -1.01 -11.50
C GLU A 24 -4.10 -0.23 -12.62
N ASN A 25 -3.00 0.45 -12.32
CA ASN A 25 -2.11 1.05 -13.30
C ASN A 25 -1.13 -0.01 -13.84
N GLU A 26 -1.11 -0.21 -15.16
CA GLU A 26 -0.28 -1.22 -15.80
C GLU A 26 1.21 -1.06 -15.47
N THR A 27 1.73 0.16 -15.52
CA THR A 27 3.14 0.47 -15.22
C THR A 27 3.48 0.10 -13.77
N MET A 28 2.59 0.43 -12.84
CA MET A 28 2.75 0.07 -11.43
C MET A 28 2.74 -1.46 -11.26
N MET A 29 1.78 -2.15 -11.86
CA MET A 29 1.67 -3.61 -11.77
C MET A 29 2.91 -4.31 -12.34
N GLN A 30 3.43 -3.86 -13.48
CA GLN A 30 4.68 -4.38 -14.05
C GLN A 30 5.88 -4.17 -13.12
N ALA A 31 5.98 -2.99 -12.50
CA ALA A 31 7.04 -2.70 -11.55
C ALA A 31 6.95 -3.59 -10.31
N VAL A 32 5.74 -3.76 -9.76
CA VAL A 32 5.49 -4.62 -8.58
C VAL A 32 5.83 -6.08 -8.88
N ALA A 33 5.43 -6.59 -10.05
CA ALA A 33 5.76 -7.96 -10.48
C ALA A 33 7.28 -8.18 -10.58
N LYS A 34 8.01 -7.18 -11.08
CA LYS A 34 9.48 -7.23 -11.15
C LYS A 34 10.13 -7.19 -9.76
N ILE A 35 9.64 -6.33 -8.87
CA ILE A 35 10.12 -6.23 -7.48
C ILE A 35 9.93 -7.57 -6.76
N ALA A 36 8.75 -8.20 -6.93
CA ALA A 36 8.45 -9.50 -6.33
C ALA A 36 9.33 -10.62 -6.90
N ALA A 37 9.53 -10.66 -8.22
CA ALA A 37 10.38 -11.66 -8.90
C ALA A 37 11.85 -11.54 -8.45
N GLU A 38 12.35 -10.33 -8.26
CA GLU A 38 13.70 -10.05 -7.76
C GLU A 38 13.81 -10.16 -6.22
N ARG A 39 12.72 -10.42 -5.52
CA ARG A 39 12.63 -10.53 -4.05
C ARG A 39 13.15 -9.30 -3.31
N LEU A 40 12.94 -8.13 -3.88
CA LEU A 40 13.38 -6.86 -3.27
C LEU A 40 12.45 -6.38 -2.16
N ALA A 41 11.17 -6.79 -2.22
CA ALA A 41 10.16 -6.52 -1.21
C ALA A 41 9.10 -7.62 -1.19
N GLU A 42 8.40 -7.74 -0.07
CA GLU A 42 7.13 -8.46 0.01
C GLU A 42 6.02 -7.54 -0.47
N CYS A 43 5.51 -7.79 -1.68
CA CYS A 43 4.58 -6.90 -2.34
C CYS A 43 3.13 -7.18 -1.96
N VAL A 44 2.37 -6.13 -1.65
CA VAL A 44 0.93 -6.16 -1.38
C VAL A 44 0.25 -5.19 -2.33
N LEU A 45 -0.53 -5.70 -3.29
CA LEU A 45 -1.39 -4.88 -4.14
C LEU A 45 -2.70 -4.60 -3.41
N VAL A 46 -3.09 -3.34 -3.32
CA VAL A 46 -4.34 -2.90 -2.69
C VAL A 46 -5.24 -2.29 -3.77
N GLY A 47 -6.40 -2.90 -4.00
CA GLY A 47 -7.32 -2.45 -5.06
C GLY A 47 -8.49 -3.40 -5.24
N ASP A 48 -9.23 -3.22 -6.33
CA ASP A 48 -10.28 -4.16 -6.76
C ASP A 48 -9.64 -5.47 -7.24
N GLY A 49 -9.80 -6.54 -6.46
CA GLY A 49 -9.15 -7.82 -6.72
C GLY A 49 -9.54 -8.44 -8.06
N GLY A 50 -10.76 -8.20 -8.54
CA GLY A 50 -11.22 -8.64 -9.85
C GLY A 50 -10.48 -7.93 -10.97
N LYS A 51 -10.43 -6.61 -10.92
CA LYS A 51 -9.74 -5.78 -11.91
C LYS A 51 -8.21 -6.01 -11.92
N LEU A 52 -7.60 -6.20 -10.75
CA LEU A 52 -6.17 -6.50 -10.66
C LEU A 52 -5.83 -7.81 -11.37
N LYS A 53 -6.65 -8.86 -11.19
CA LYS A 53 -6.46 -10.15 -11.86
C LYS A 53 -6.72 -10.06 -13.37
N GLU A 54 -7.79 -9.36 -13.76
CA GLU A 54 -8.14 -9.14 -15.18
C GLU A 54 -6.99 -8.42 -15.91
N LEU A 55 -6.48 -7.32 -15.37
CA LEU A 55 -5.35 -6.59 -15.93
C LEU A 55 -4.09 -7.47 -16.04
N ALA A 56 -3.79 -8.25 -15.00
CA ALA A 56 -2.65 -9.16 -15.01
C ALA A 56 -2.76 -10.21 -16.11
N ASP A 57 -3.93 -10.83 -16.26
CA ASP A 57 -4.21 -11.83 -17.30
C ASP A 57 -4.12 -11.22 -18.69
N GLU A 58 -4.74 -10.06 -18.93
CA GLU A 58 -4.70 -9.35 -20.20
C GLU A 58 -3.28 -8.97 -20.65
N ARG A 59 -2.43 -8.62 -19.70
CA ARG A 59 -1.05 -8.16 -19.94
C ARG A 59 -0.01 -9.27 -19.77
N GLY A 60 -0.41 -10.48 -19.40
CA GLY A 60 0.50 -11.59 -19.14
C GLY A 60 1.46 -11.32 -17.99
N ILE A 61 1.02 -10.57 -16.96
CA ILE A 61 1.81 -10.24 -15.78
C ILE A 61 1.58 -11.31 -14.72
N SER A 62 2.64 -11.93 -14.22
CA SER A 62 2.53 -12.87 -13.10
C SER A 62 2.33 -12.12 -11.78
N LEU A 63 1.33 -12.55 -11.01
CA LEU A 63 1.08 -12.09 -9.64
C LEU A 63 1.62 -13.09 -8.59
N ASP A 64 2.48 -14.01 -8.99
CA ASP A 64 3.06 -15.02 -8.10
C ASP A 64 3.84 -14.34 -6.95
N GLY A 65 3.54 -14.76 -5.72
CA GLY A 65 4.17 -14.21 -4.52
C GLY A 65 3.71 -12.79 -4.14
N ILE A 66 2.70 -12.25 -4.81
CA ILE A 66 2.10 -10.95 -4.50
C ILE A 66 0.78 -11.16 -3.79
N GLU A 67 0.64 -10.57 -2.60
CA GLU A 67 -0.63 -10.55 -1.87
C GLU A 67 -1.56 -9.50 -2.47
N ILE A 68 -2.85 -9.82 -2.57
CA ILE A 68 -3.89 -8.88 -2.98
C ILE A 68 -4.80 -8.58 -1.80
N VAL A 69 -4.89 -7.31 -1.44
CA VAL A 69 -5.90 -6.80 -0.51
C VAL A 69 -7.04 -6.23 -1.35
N ASP A 70 -8.12 -7.01 -1.42
CA ASP A 70 -9.30 -6.66 -2.21
C ASP A 70 -10.19 -5.69 -1.42
N VAL A 71 -10.30 -4.46 -1.93
CA VAL A 71 -11.13 -3.42 -1.30
C VAL A 71 -12.63 -3.59 -1.58
N THR A 72 -13.01 -4.57 -2.40
CA THR A 72 -14.41 -4.94 -2.67
C THR A 72 -14.90 -6.07 -1.78
N ASP A 73 -14.01 -6.75 -1.05
CA ASP A 73 -14.36 -7.78 -0.08
C ASP A 73 -14.92 -7.16 1.19
N GLU A 74 -16.26 -7.24 1.35
CA GLU A 74 -16.99 -6.64 2.47
C GLU A 74 -16.60 -7.24 3.83
N GLU A 75 -16.35 -8.55 3.89
CA GLU A 75 -15.99 -9.25 5.13
C GLU A 75 -14.57 -8.84 5.57
N ALA A 76 -13.61 -8.85 4.65
CA ALA A 76 -12.24 -8.40 4.91
C ALA A 76 -12.20 -6.90 5.29
N ASN A 77 -13.04 -6.07 4.66
CA ASN A 77 -13.16 -4.66 4.99
C ASN A 77 -13.73 -4.44 6.40
N ALA A 78 -14.78 -5.19 6.78
CA ALA A 78 -15.37 -5.11 8.11
C ALA A 78 -14.37 -5.53 9.20
N ALA A 79 -13.66 -6.63 9.01
CA ALA A 79 -12.64 -7.13 9.94
C ALA A 79 -11.48 -6.13 10.12
N CYS A 80 -10.99 -5.56 9.02
CA CYS A 80 -9.94 -4.54 9.10
C CYS A 80 -10.43 -3.24 9.75
N CYS A 81 -11.66 -2.82 9.46
CA CYS A 81 -12.28 -1.65 10.07
C CYS A 81 -12.38 -1.80 11.60
N GLU A 82 -12.80 -2.97 12.09
CA GLU A 82 -12.88 -3.27 13.52
C GLU A 82 -11.51 -3.21 14.20
N ARG A 83 -10.49 -3.81 13.58
CA ARG A 83 -9.10 -3.73 14.05
C ARG A 83 -8.62 -2.27 14.12
N TYR A 84 -8.89 -1.48 13.08
CA TYR A 84 -8.48 -0.09 13.02
C TYR A 84 -9.20 0.77 14.06
N LEU A 85 -10.51 0.58 14.27
CA LEU A 85 -11.28 1.29 15.31
C LEU A 85 -10.80 1.00 16.72
N SER A 86 -10.22 -0.19 16.94
CA SER A 86 -9.63 -0.59 18.23
C SER A 86 -8.18 -0.12 18.39
N HIS A 87 -7.56 0.44 17.33
CA HIS A 87 -6.18 0.89 17.38
C HIS A 87 -6.07 2.28 18.03
N PRO A 88 -5.07 2.52 18.91
CA PRO A 88 -4.92 3.80 19.62
C PRO A 88 -4.73 5.00 18.68
N ASP A 89 -4.15 4.79 17.51
CA ASP A 89 -3.91 5.84 16.51
C ASP A 89 -5.10 6.05 15.56
N CYS A 90 -6.24 5.37 15.78
CA CYS A 90 -7.44 5.59 14.98
C CYS A 90 -8.01 6.99 15.21
N LYS A 91 -8.09 7.76 14.13
CA LYS A 91 -8.55 9.16 14.15
C LYS A 91 -9.99 9.34 13.67
N PHE A 92 -10.67 8.23 13.32
CA PHE A 92 -11.98 8.30 12.68
C PHE A 92 -13.08 7.64 13.51
N LYS A 93 -14.29 8.16 13.34
CA LYS A 93 -15.52 7.49 13.79
C LYS A 93 -15.83 6.28 12.88
N PRO A 94 -16.64 5.30 13.35
CA PRO A 94 -16.90 4.06 12.62
C PRO A 94 -17.32 4.25 11.15
N LYS A 95 -18.24 5.17 10.88
CA LYS A 95 -18.69 5.48 9.51
C LYS A 95 -17.57 6.03 8.62
N GLY A 96 -16.70 6.86 9.18
CA GLY A 96 -15.54 7.42 8.48
C GLY A 96 -14.47 6.38 8.21
N ALA A 97 -14.20 5.48 9.16
CA ALA A 97 -13.28 4.37 9.00
C ALA A 97 -13.77 3.39 7.92
N ALA A 98 -15.03 2.94 8.01
CA ALA A 98 -15.63 2.02 7.05
C ALA A 98 -15.54 2.52 5.60
N ARG A 99 -15.81 3.82 5.35
CA ARG A 99 -15.69 4.41 4.02
C ARG A 99 -14.27 4.37 3.45
N ARG A 100 -13.26 4.37 4.30
CA ARG A 100 -11.85 4.32 3.89
C ARG A 100 -11.38 2.93 3.51
N MET A 101 -12.06 1.90 3.99
CA MET A 101 -11.72 0.51 3.67
C MET A 101 -11.87 0.19 2.17
N THR A 102 -12.78 0.86 1.48
CA THR A 102 -13.05 0.67 0.04
C THR A 102 -12.18 1.52 -0.88
N ARG A 103 -11.28 2.34 -0.32
CA ARG A 103 -10.41 3.24 -1.08
C ARG A 103 -8.97 2.75 -0.99
N PRO A 104 -8.36 2.34 -2.13
CA PRO A 104 -7.04 1.69 -2.11
C PRO A 104 -5.96 2.48 -1.38
N LEU A 105 -5.80 3.78 -1.66
CA LEU A 105 -4.81 4.63 -1.02
C LEU A 105 -4.99 4.70 0.50
N GLU A 106 -6.22 4.99 0.94
CA GLU A 106 -6.53 5.13 2.37
C GLU A 106 -6.44 3.77 3.07
N ARG A 107 -6.85 2.67 2.40
CA ARG A 107 -6.70 1.30 2.90
C ARG A 107 -5.25 0.92 3.11
N ALA A 108 -4.37 1.22 2.16
CA ALA A 108 -2.93 0.93 2.26
C ALA A 108 -2.28 1.66 3.45
N LEU A 109 -2.66 2.93 3.69
CA LEU A 109 -2.19 3.69 4.85
C LEU A 109 -2.72 3.12 6.18
N ILE A 110 -3.95 2.63 6.21
CA ILE A 110 -4.50 1.97 7.40
C ILE A 110 -3.75 0.67 7.69
N LEU A 111 -3.41 -0.13 6.67
CA LEU A 111 -2.58 -1.32 6.84
C LEU A 111 -1.21 -0.97 7.43
N GLN A 112 -0.64 0.17 7.06
CA GLN A 112 0.61 0.67 7.63
C GLN A 112 0.44 1.07 9.11
N VAL A 113 -0.63 1.74 9.48
CA VAL A 113 -0.94 2.07 10.89
C VAL A 113 -1.10 0.81 11.72
N LEU A 114 -1.76 -0.22 11.17
CA LEU A 114 -1.95 -1.52 11.82
C LEU A 114 -0.68 -2.37 11.90
N GLY A 115 0.39 -1.99 11.21
CA GLY A 115 1.64 -2.77 11.13
C GLY A 115 1.56 -3.99 10.21
N ASP A 116 0.51 -4.08 9.39
CA ASP A 116 0.35 -5.15 8.39
C ASP A 116 1.28 -4.97 7.19
N VAL A 117 1.71 -3.74 6.93
CA VAL A 117 2.78 -3.38 5.98
C VAL A 117 3.73 -2.37 6.62
N ASP A 118 4.97 -2.35 6.17
CA ASP A 118 6.00 -1.45 6.68
C ASP A 118 5.91 -0.07 6.04
N VAL A 119 5.57 -0.04 4.75
CA VAL A 119 5.52 1.20 3.95
C VAL A 119 4.46 1.11 2.86
N MET A 120 3.92 2.25 2.45
CA MET A 120 3.06 2.41 1.29
C MET A 120 3.81 3.19 0.21
N PHE A 121 3.73 2.74 -1.03
CA PHE A 121 4.34 3.39 -2.19
C PHE A 121 3.28 3.73 -3.22
N ALA A 122 3.15 5.03 -3.55
CA ALA A 122 2.17 5.56 -4.50
C ALA A 122 2.72 6.81 -5.22
N GLY A 123 2.01 7.30 -6.22
CA GLY A 123 2.33 8.55 -6.91
C GLY A 123 2.32 8.48 -8.43
N ILE A 124 1.73 7.43 -9.00
CA ILE A 124 1.58 7.34 -10.46
C ILE A 124 0.20 7.84 -10.92
N ASP A 125 -0.86 7.52 -10.18
CA ASP A 125 -2.25 7.90 -10.50
C ASP A 125 -2.82 8.94 -9.54
N ASN A 126 -2.43 8.87 -8.25
CA ASN A 126 -2.86 9.84 -7.27
C ASN A 126 -2.01 11.12 -7.33
N ALA A 127 -2.66 12.28 -7.24
CA ALA A 127 -1.96 13.54 -7.11
C ALA A 127 -1.11 13.58 -5.83
N THR A 128 0.06 14.20 -5.90
CA THR A 128 0.96 14.31 -4.74
C THR A 128 0.27 14.92 -3.52
N GLY A 129 -0.58 15.93 -3.73
CA GLY A 129 -1.34 16.57 -2.65
C GLY A 129 -2.30 15.63 -1.95
N ASP A 130 -2.96 14.73 -2.69
CA ASP A 130 -3.89 13.74 -2.12
C ASP A 130 -3.15 12.70 -1.29
N ILE A 131 -1.97 12.26 -1.73
CA ILE A 131 -1.13 11.31 -0.99
C ILE A 131 -0.64 11.94 0.31
N ILE A 132 -0.15 13.18 0.26
CA ILE A 132 0.32 13.92 1.44
C ILE A 132 -0.84 14.11 2.43
N LEU A 133 -1.99 14.55 1.95
CA LEU A 133 -3.18 14.77 2.79
C LEU A 133 -3.65 13.46 3.44
N ALA A 134 -3.73 12.38 2.68
CA ALA A 134 -4.09 11.08 3.22
C ALA A 134 -3.08 10.58 4.26
N GLY A 135 -1.78 10.74 4.00
CA GLY A 135 -0.71 10.40 4.95
C GLY A 135 -0.83 11.19 6.25
N GLN A 136 -0.97 12.51 6.18
CA GLN A 136 -1.15 13.36 7.36
C GLN A 136 -2.42 13.02 8.15
N THR A 137 -3.50 12.67 7.44
CA THR A 137 -4.81 12.41 8.06
C THR A 137 -4.87 11.04 8.73
N ILE A 138 -4.25 10.02 8.15
CA ILE A 138 -4.35 8.62 8.60
C ILE A 138 -3.14 8.25 9.47
N VAL A 139 -1.93 8.46 8.99
CA VAL A 139 -0.69 8.16 9.72
C VAL A 139 -0.37 9.27 10.72
N GLY A 140 -0.40 10.51 10.26
CA GLY A 140 -0.06 11.68 11.06
C GLY A 140 1.40 12.10 10.86
N LEU A 141 1.79 13.13 11.60
CA LEU A 141 3.16 13.63 11.67
C LEU A 141 3.86 13.05 12.90
N ALA A 142 5.18 12.92 12.84
CA ALA A 142 5.98 12.57 14.00
C ALA A 142 5.91 13.67 15.07
N ASP A 143 6.15 13.31 16.32
CA ASP A 143 6.14 14.26 17.43
C ASP A 143 7.15 15.39 17.19
N GLY A 144 6.67 16.64 17.32
CA GLY A 144 7.47 17.84 17.11
C GLY A 144 7.71 18.22 15.65
N VAL A 145 7.02 17.58 14.72
CA VAL A 145 7.08 17.89 13.28
C VAL A 145 5.79 18.56 12.84
N ASP A 146 5.90 19.75 12.25
CA ASP A 146 4.75 20.56 11.81
C ASP A 146 4.46 20.41 10.32
N THR A 147 5.41 19.91 9.54
CA THR A 147 5.31 19.84 8.07
C THR A 147 5.87 18.52 7.53
N VAL A 148 5.27 18.06 6.42
CA VAL A 148 5.83 16.96 5.63
C VAL A 148 7.00 17.49 4.80
N SER A 149 8.14 16.80 4.85
CA SER A 149 9.29 17.07 4.00
C SER A 149 9.78 15.78 3.34
N SER A 150 10.40 15.90 2.18
CA SER A 150 11.15 14.80 1.53
C SER A 150 12.63 14.90 1.88
N CYS A 151 13.26 13.74 2.02
CA CYS A 151 14.71 13.62 2.17
C CYS A 151 15.39 13.60 0.79
#